data_bb38e12ba9405beb40a28e2e9d23ce6d
#
_entry.id   bb38e12ba9405beb40a28e2e9d23ce6d
#
_cell.length_a   1.000
_cell.length_b   1.000
_cell.length_c   1.000
_cell.angle_alpha   90.00
_cell.angle_beta   90.00
_cell.angle_gamma   90.00
#
_symmetry.space_group_name_H-M   'P 1'
#
loop_
_entity.id
_entity.type
_entity.pdbx_description
1 polymer ?
#
loop_
_entity_poly.entity_id
_entity_poly.type
_entity_poly.pdbx_seq_one_letter_code
_entity_poly.pdbx_strand_id
1 'polypeptide(L)'
;DLIWMATTYGMFWVGAADKRKKVIGKQFDETRLVPHDDDAKHNKKIDDKHTVPEWDPPSKRGWGTVAFGFYEPILARLQSNAWSPAVKAAFDLPVHAMGYNWSASNGTSGKKLKEYVGEVKKKYKANKVIVVTHSMGGLVTGGALWIHSMSSDVAGVVHGVMPATGAGTLYWRMKGGLERTGFASRIAAWVLGVNGEETVAMVGNMPGGLQLLPSKLYTDNKNDPKWLQFADFDHVVKTKRPETGDPYEEIYKNKTDYWRAVDPAYLNPGKKPGVGLEDDDADWGDYETYVDTAKDFHEKVKMEREVPCESFYGTGKVNGAPTTDRVVYSVEEQAYEKKGDTVVKGSLRGALSKVWSTIWGAGEWIGKQATSVGDWWHSRGGFTARVVKGNASIVARLDGSDGTGDATVAESSGRAVKGRSPKEFEGIEHGDAYKVKEVLDYTAAMVEKFCIEKIKKETGG
;
A
#
# COMPACT_ATOMS: atom_id res chain seq x y z
N ASP A 1 -19.54 3.28 4.58
CA ASP A 1 -18.93 2.22 5.37
C ASP A 1 -17.43 2.41 5.43
N LEU A 2 -16.87 2.57 6.63
CA LEU A 2 -15.48 2.85 6.90
C LEU A 2 -14.64 1.59 6.71
N ILE A 3 -13.95 1.45 5.58
CA ILE A 3 -13.00 0.35 5.36
C ILE A 3 -11.68 0.59 6.11
N TRP A 4 -11.29 1.84 6.34
CA TRP A 4 -9.99 2.19 6.92
C TRP A 4 -10.02 2.59 8.40
N MET A 5 -11.08 3.19 8.88
CA MET A 5 -11.22 3.46 10.32
C MET A 5 -12.07 2.36 10.94
N ALA A 6 -11.45 1.53 11.76
CA ALA A 6 -12.14 0.62 12.63
C ALA A 6 -12.94 1.40 13.68
N THR A 7 -14.13 1.85 13.32
CA THR A 7 -15.12 2.13 14.37
C THR A 7 -15.53 0.79 14.97
N THR A 8 -15.81 0.75 16.26
CA THR A 8 -16.18 -0.46 17.01
C THR A 8 -17.30 -1.27 16.32
N TYR A 9 -18.13 -0.63 15.50
CA TYR A 9 -19.22 -1.23 14.75
C TYR A 9 -18.77 -1.88 13.43
N GLY A 10 -17.84 -1.30 12.68
CA GLY A 10 -17.25 -1.89 11.46
C GLY A 10 -16.40 -3.12 11.79
N MET A 11 -15.81 -3.16 12.97
CA MET A 11 -14.99 -4.26 13.43
C MET A 11 -15.74 -5.60 13.50
N PHE A 12 -16.99 -5.66 13.84
CA PHE A 12 -17.76 -6.91 13.92
C PHE A 12 -18.23 -7.45 12.55
N TRP A 13 -18.20 -6.65 11.48
CA TRP A 13 -18.74 -7.01 10.18
C TRP A 13 -17.73 -7.56 9.17
N VAL A 14 -16.43 -7.33 9.36
CA VAL A 14 -15.40 -7.63 8.36
C VAL A 14 -14.60 -8.92 8.65
N GLY A 15 -15.05 -9.74 9.59
CA GLY A 15 -14.25 -10.86 10.11
C GLY A 15 -14.06 -12.07 9.19
N ALA A 16 -14.73 -12.18 8.03
CA ALA A 16 -14.61 -13.32 7.13
C ALA A 16 -14.38 -12.87 5.67
N ALA A 17 -13.64 -13.68 4.91
CA ALA A 17 -13.26 -13.34 3.53
C ALA A 17 -14.48 -13.09 2.61
N ASP A 18 -15.54 -13.90 2.74
CA ASP A 18 -16.79 -13.71 1.99
C ASP A 18 -17.50 -12.39 2.31
N LYS A 19 -17.45 -11.93 3.54
CA LYS A 19 -18.02 -10.64 3.94
C LYS A 19 -17.20 -9.48 3.36
N ARG A 20 -15.89 -9.62 3.28
CA ARG A 20 -14.98 -8.64 2.66
C ARG A 20 -15.31 -8.43 1.18
N LYS A 21 -15.50 -9.53 0.44
CA LYS A 21 -15.93 -9.47 -0.97
C LYS A 21 -17.29 -8.78 -1.13
N LYS A 22 -18.23 -9.00 -0.22
CA LYS A 22 -19.54 -8.32 -0.24
C LYS A 22 -19.42 -6.81 -0.03
N VAL A 23 -18.49 -6.35 0.79
CA VAL A 23 -18.22 -4.91 1.00
C VAL A 23 -17.70 -4.27 -0.29
N ILE A 24 -16.75 -4.93 -0.95
CA ILE A 24 -16.17 -4.45 -2.22
C ILE A 24 -17.17 -4.57 -3.38
N GLY A 25 -18.02 -5.61 -3.38
CA GLY A 25 -18.99 -5.89 -4.44
C GLY A 25 -18.47 -6.90 -5.46
N LYS A 26 -19.34 -7.26 -6.43
CA LYS A 26 -19.01 -8.21 -7.50
C LYS A 26 -18.05 -7.60 -8.51
N GLN A 27 -18.34 -6.37 -8.91
CA GLN A 27 -17.46 -5.52 -9.70
C GLN A 27 -17.12 -4.32 -8.85
N PHE A 28 -15.86 -3.91 -8.87
CA PHE A 28 -15.45 -2.73 -8.11
C PHE A 28 -16.20 -1.50 -8.62
N ASP A 29 -17.04 -0.95 -7.76
CA ASP A 29 -17.78 0.27 -8.03
C ASP A 29 -17.16 1.44 -7.25
N GLU A 30 -16.45 2.31 -7.96
CA GLU A 30 -15.79 3.49 -7.37
C GLU A 30 -16.76 4.46 -6.69
N THR A 31 -18.05 4.34 -6.97
CA THR A 31 -19.08 5.20 -6.37
C THR A 31 -19.55 4.69 -5.00
N ARG A 32 -19.37 3.42 -4.68
CA ARG A 32 -19.81 2.82 -3.41
C ARG A 32 -18.93 3.19 -2.22
N LEU A 33 -17.66 3.45 -2.48
CA LEU A 33 -16.66 3.78 -1.47
C LEU A 33 -16.22 5.21 -1.70
N VAL A 34 -16.72 6.09 -0.86
CA VAL A 34 -16.33 7.50 -0.85
C VAL A 34 -15.48 7.79 0.39
N PRO A 35 -14.60 8.79 0.33
CA PRO A 35 -13.94 9.27 1.52
C PRO A 35 -14.97 9.58 2.61
N HIS A 36 -14.61 9.33 3.86
CA HIS A 36 -15.47 9.70 4.97
C HIS A 36 -15.71 11.19 4.93
N ASP A 37 -16.96 11.58 4.76
CA ASP A 37 -17.37 12.97 4.77
C ASP A 37 -18.02 13.28 6.13
N ASP A 38 -17.50 14.31 6.77
CA ASP A 38 -18.10 15.15 7.78
C ASP A 38 -18.94 14.50 8.91
N ASP A 39 -18.28 13.82 9.84
CA ASP A 39 -18.79 13.80 11.20
C ASP A 39 -18.66 15.22 11.80
N ALA A 40 -19.77 15.95 11.90
CA ALA A 40 -19.81 17.31 12.44
C ALA A 40 -19.16 17.42 13.83
N LYS A 41 -19.25 16.35 14.65
CA LYS A 41 -18.61 16.27 15.96
C LYS A 41 -17.09 16.13 15.86
N HIS A 42 -16.60 15.39 14.86
CA HIS A 42 -15.17 15.25 14.58
C HIS A 42 -14.60 16.56 14.05
N ASN A 43 -15.28 17.18 13.10
CA ASN A 43 -14.90 18.48 12.53
C ASN A 43 -14.86 19.59 13.59
N LYS A 44 -15.83 19.63 14.48
CA LYS A 44 -15.82 20.58 15.59
C LYS A 44 -14.59 20.40 16.49
N LYS A 45 -14.17 19.15 16.78
CA LYS A 45 -12.94 18.90 17.57
C LYS A 45 -11.68 19.39 16.87
N ILE A 46 -11.62 19.26 15.54
CA ILE A 46 -10.50 19.75 14.74
C ILE A 46 -10.46 21.28 14.80
N ASP A 47 -11.58 21.94 14.58
CA ASP A 47 -11.68 23.41 14.59
C ASP A 47 -11.41 24.00 15.98
N ASP A 48 -11.92 23.38 17.04
CA ASP A 48 -11.66 23.81 18.43
C ASP A 48 -10.16 23.70 18.80
N LYS A 49 -9.43 22.75 18.20
CA LYS A 49 -8.00 22.52 18.49
C LYS A 49 -7.07 23.44 17.69
N HIS A 50 -7.47 23.84 16.50
CA HIS A 50 -6.65 24.60 15.57
C HIS A 50 -7.26 25.96 15.27
N THR A 51 -6.75 27.00 15.92
CA THR A 51 -7.19 28.39 15.74
C THR A 51 -6.87 28.88 14.33
N VAL A 52 -7.90 29.21 13.59
CA VAL A 52 -7.84 29.75 12.22
C VAL A 52 -8.92 30.82 12.08
N PRO A 53 -8.90 31.64 11.02
CA PRO A 53 -10.01 32.55 10.76
C PRO A 53 -11.35 31.80 10.73
N GLU A 54 -12.36 32.30 11.44
CA GLU A 54 -13.69 31.67 11.53
C GLU A 54 -14.34 31.40 10.17
N TRP A 55 -14.02 32.23 9.17
CA TRP A 55 -14.56 32.08 7.82
C TRP A 55 -13.96 30.91 7.04
N ASP A 56 -12.82 30.38 7.46
CA ASP A 56 -12.12 29.28 6.80
C ASP A 56 -11.47 28.29 7.78
N PRO A 57 -12.25 27.59 8.59
CA PRO A 57 -11.73 26.64 9.56
C PRO A 57 -11.14 25.38 8.90
N PRO A 58 -10.27 24.61 9.58
CA PRO A 58 -9.65 23.39 9.07
C PRO A 58 -10.65 22.37 8.52
N SER A 59 -11.81 22.22 9.13
CA SER A 59 -12.88 21.36 8.62
C SER A 59 -13.32 21.72 7.21
N LYS A 60 -13.44 23.01 6.87
CA LYS A 60 -13.76 23.48 5.51
C LYS A 60 -12.59 23.38 4.53
N ARG A 61 -11.41 22.96 5.01
CA ARG A 61 -10.21 22.68 4.21
C ARG A 61 -9.90 21.19 4.10
N GLY A 62 -10.87 20.35 4.39
CA GLY A 62 -10.80 18.91 4.21
C GLY A 62 -10.02 18.14 5.27
N TRP A 63 -9.62 18.77 6.40
CA TRP A 63 -8.83 18.07 7.42
C TRP A 63 -9.57 16.88 8.03
N GLY A 64 -10.89 16.89 8.07
CA GLY A 64 -11.71 15.76 8.52
C GLY A 64 -11.79 14.60 7.53
N THR A 65 -11.39 14.81 6.27
CA THR A 65 -11.47 13.77 5.21
C THR A 65 -10.30 12.80 5.22
N VAL A 66 -9.26 13.04 6.02
CA VAL A 66 -8.07 12.20 6.16
C VAL A 66 -8.02 11.51 7.52
N ALA A 67 -7.18 10.49 7.67
CA ALA A 67 -6.94 9.82 8.95
C ALA A 67 -6.22 10.77 9.93
N PHE A 68 -6.98 11.66 10.55
CA PHE A 68 -6.49 12.82 11.30
C PHE A 68 -5.45 12.46 12.35
N GLY A 69 -5.61 11.36 13.08
CA GLY A 69 -4.64 10.90 14.09
C GLY A 69 -3.23 10.59 13.54
N PHE A 70 -3.10 10.38 12.22
CA PHE A 70 -1.81 10.21 11.55
C PHE A 70 -1.29 11.50 10.93
N TYR A 71 -2.18 12.34 10.38
CA TYR A 71 -1.80 13.50 9.58
C TYR A 71 -1.88 14.84 10.32
N GLU A 72 -2.50 14.90 11.51
CA GLU A 72 -2.55 16.12 12.30
C GLU A 72 -1.19 16.80 12.48
N PRO A 73 -0.07 16.08 12.82
CA PRO A 73 1.20 16.74 13.06
C PRO A 73 1.73 17.51 11.84
N ILE A 74 1.63 16.94 10.63
CA ILE A 74 2.07 17.66 9.42
C ILE A 74 1.14 18.80 9.06
N LEU A 75 -0.18 18.61 9.17
CA LEU A 75 -1.16 19.66 8.91
C LEU A 75 -0.93 20.85 9.86
N ALA A 76 -0.78 20.59 11.15
CA ALA A 76 -0.48 21.60 12.15
C ALA A 76 0.88 22.27 11.91
N ARG A 77 1.93 21.50 11.56
CA ARG A 77 3.28 22.04 11.29
C ARG A 77 3.26 23.01 10.10
N LEU A 78 2.58 22.68 9.03
CA LEU A 78 2.45 23.54 7.85
C LEU A 78 1.56 24.76 8.16
N GLN A 79 0.47 24.57 8.93
CA GLN A 79 -0.45 25.64 9.32
C GLN A 79 0.15 26.62 10.35
N SER A 80 1.20 26.22 11.10
CA SER A 80 1.79 27.03 12.16
C SER A 80 2.37 28.37 11.70
N ASN A 81 2.44 28.59 10.39
CA ASN A 81 2.96 29.80 9.76
C ASN A 81 4.40 30.15 10.22
N ALA A 82 5.20 29.15 10.57
CA ALA A 82 6.60 29.29 10.95
C ALA A 82 7.51 29.43 9.70
N TRP A 83 7.13 30.32 8.78
CA TRP A 83 7.85 30.62 7.55
C TRP A 83 8.79 31.80 7.72
N SER A 84 9.80 31.92 6.86
CA SER A 84 10.69 33.08 6.82
C SER A 84 9.92 34.37 6.50
N PRO A 85 10.48 35.55 6.87
CA PRO A 85 9.85 36.84 6.59
C PRO A 85 9.53 37.05 5.09
N ALA A 86 10.41 36.58 4.21
CA ALA A 86 10.21 36.69 2.77
C ALA A 86 8.97 35.91 2.29
N VAL A 87 8.79 34.67 2.78
CA VAL A 87 7.64 33.85 2.44
C VAL A 87 6.35 34.45 3.00
N LYS A 88 6.36 34.90 4.26
CA LYS A 88 5.20 35.56 4.90
C LYS A 88 4.77 36.84 4.21
N ALA A 89 5.72 37.58 3.67
CA ALA A 89 5.43 38.82 2.94
C ALA A 89 4.83 38.58 1.55
N ALA A 90 5.14 37.42 0.94
CA ALA A 90 4.76 37.10 -0.43
C ALA A 90 3.53 36.19 -0.54
N PHE A 91 3.26 35.35 0.46
CA PHE A 91 2.25 34.29 0.35
C PHE A 91 1.42 34.11 1.63
N ASP A 92 0.11 33.91 1.44
CA ASP A 92 -0.75 33.20 2.38
C ASP A 92 -0.75 31.73 1.97
N LEU A 93 -0.46 30.84 2.93
CA LEU A 93 -0.34 29.39 2.69
C LEU A 93 -1.42 28.61 3.47
N PRO A 94 -2.68 28.67 3.04
CA PRO A 94 -3.73 27.87 3.65
C PRO A 94 -3.48 26.38 3.41
N VAL A 95 -3.52 25.58 4.48
CA VAL A 95 -3.26 24.14 4.43
C VAL A 95 -4.55 23.38 4.22
N HIS A 96 -4.62 22.65 3.12
CA HIS A 96 -5.74 21.79 2.75
C HIS A 96 -5.35 20.32 2.89
N ALA A 97 -6.35 19.46 3.17
CA ALA A 97 -6.20 18.01 3.08
C ALA A 97 -7.25 17.44 2.13
N MET A 98 -6.91 16.36 1.47
CA MET A 98 -7.81 15.65 0.57
C MET A 98 -7.78 14.15 0.87
N GLY A 99 -8.88 13.64 1.42
CA GLY A 99 -9.15 12.21 1.47
C GLY A 99 -9.59 11.69 0.10
N TYR A 100 -9.28 10.44 -0.19
CA TYR A 100 -9.68 9.79 -1.42
C TYR A 100 -9.98 8.30 -1.20
N ASN A 101 -10.72 7.70 -2.14
CA ASN A 101 -10.96 6.27 -2.13
C ASN A 101 -9.69 5.52 -2.59
N TRP A 102 -8.93 5.01 -1.65
CA TRP A 102 -7.68 4.30 -1.90
C TRP A 102 -7.87 2.93 -2.59
N SER A 103 -9.09 2.38 -2.62
CA SER A 103 -9.42 1.16 -3.35
C SER A 103 -9.67 1.42 -4.84
N ALA A 104 -10.04 2.66 -5.21
CA ALA A 104 -10.16 3.10 -6.60
C ALA A 104 -8.80 3.22 -7.27
N SER A 105 -8.77 3.20 -8.60
CA SER A 105 -7.55 3.47 -9.36
C SER A 105 -6.93 4.82 -8.95
N ASN A 106 -5.60 4.85 -8.80
CA ASN A 106 -4.87 6.10 -8.55
C ASN A 106 -5.06 7.12 -9.69
N GLY A 107 -5.34 6.65 -10.91
CA GLY A 107 -5.73 7.52 -12.02
C GLY A 107 -7.06 8.24 -11.74
N THR A 108 -8.08 7.52 -11.29
CA THR A 108 -9.39 8.09 -10.90
C THR A 108 -9.23 9.07 -9.73
N SER A 109 -8.48 8.67 -8.70
CA SER A 109 -8.19 9.54 -7.56
C SER A 109 -7.37 10.77 -7.97
N GLY A 110 -6.46 10.64 -8.94
CA GLY A 110 -5.71 11.73 -9.53
C GLY A 110 -6.59 12.76 -10.27
N LYS A 111 -7.65 12.30 -10.95
CA LYS A 111 -8.66 13.20 -11.54
C LYS A 111 -9.34 14.05 -10.46
N LYS A 112 -9.80 13.39 -9.37
CA LYS A 112 -10.41 14.09 -8.24
C LYS A 112 -9.44 15.10 -7.58
N LEU A 113 -8.15 14.74 -7.47
CA LEU A 113 -7.14 15.66 -6.96
C LEU A 113 -7.02 16.90 -7.85
N LYS A 114 -6.98 16.75 -9.19
CA LYS A 114 -6.95 17.88 -10.10
C LYS A 114 -8.18 18.78 -9.95
N GLU A 115 -9.37 18.19 -9.84
CA GLU A 115 -10.62 18.93 -9.64
C GLU A 115 -10.58 19.72 -8.33
N TYR A 116 -10.19 19.10 -7.23
CA TYR A 116 -10.04 19.73 -5.91
C TYR A 116 -9.00 20.86 -5.92
N VAL A 117 -7.86 20.67 -6.58
CA VAL A 117 -6.85 21.73 -6.77
C VAL A 117 -7.46 22.93 -7.53
N GLY A 118 -8.28 22.68 -8.54
CA GLY A 118 -9.00 23.72 -9.26
C GLY A 118 -9.94 24.54 -8.36
N GLU A 119 -10.68 23.86 -7.47
CA GLU A 119 -11.56 24.51 -6.49
C GLU A 119 -10.76 25.36 -5.50
N VAL A 120 -9.68 24.80 -4.93
CA VAL A 120 -8.79 25.52 -4.00
C VAL A 120 -8.20 26.77 -4.68
N LYS A 121 -7.68 26.63 -5.89
CA LYS A 121 -7.13 27.77 -6.65
C LYS A 121 -8.18 28.86 -6.88
N LYS A 122 -9.40 28.48 -7.23
CA LYS A 122 -10.52 29.44 -7.41
C LYS A 122 -10.87 30.13 -6.10
N LYS A 123 -10.97 29.38 -5.00
CA LYS A 123 -11.30 29.90 -3.66
C LYS A 123 -10.34 31.00 -3.20
N TYR A 124 -9.04 30.77 -3.37
CA TYR A 124 -8.00 31.72 -2.92
C TYR A 124 -7.44 32.60 -4.03
N LYS A 125 -7.95 32.52 -5.24
CA LYS A 125 -7.40 33.21 -6.43
C LYS A 125 -5.90 32.90 -6.63
N ALA A 126 -5.51 31.66 -6.30
CA ALA A 126 -4.13 31.21 -6.37
C ALA A 126 -3.77 30.74 -7.78
N ASN A 127 -2.54 31.02 -8.21
CA ASN A 127 -2.05 30.56 -9.51
C ASN A 127 -1.63 29.08 -9.47
N LYS A 128 -1.02 28.65 -8.37
CA LYS A 128 -0.49 27.30 -8.17
C LYS A 128 -0.64 26.84 -6.73
N VAL A 129 -0.54 25.53 -6.53
CA VAL A 129 -0.47 24.90 -5.22
C VAL A 129 0.86 24.18 -5.03
N ILE A 130 1.24 23.91 -3.79
CA ILE A 130 2.28 22.94 -3.43
C ILE A 130 1.57 21.69 -2.90
N VAL A 131 1.98 20.52 -3.39
CA VAL A 131 1.38 19.24 -2.99
C VAL A 131 2.33 18.51 -2.05
N VAL A 132 1.84 18.08 -0.89
CA VAL A 132 2.56 17.22 0.06
C VAL A 132 1.84 15.88 0.11
N THR A 133 2.56 14.78 -0.06
CA THR A 133 1.96 13.45 -0.17
C THR A 133 2.54 12.50 0.87
N HIS A 134 1.75 11.49 1.21
CA HIS A 134 2.18 10.34 2.00
C HIS A 134 1.88 9.06 1.22
N SER A 135 2.86 8.16 1.13
CA SER A 135 2.67 6.80 0.58
C SER A 135 2.00 6.81 -0.81
N MET A 136 0.91 6.07 -0.96
CA MET A 136 0.08 5.97 -2.15
C MET A 136 -0.44 7.33 -2.67
N GLY A 137 -0.51 8.36 -1.83
CA GLY A 137 -0.82 9.73 -2.25
C GLY A 137 0.16 10.29 -3.29
N GLY A 138 1.40 9.77 -3.32
CA GLY A 138 2.37 10.05 -4.37
C GLY A 138 1.95 9.48 -5.72
N LEU A 139 1.40 8.26 -5.75
CA LEU A 139 0.85 7.65 -6.98
C LEU A 139 -0.39 8.42 -7.48
N VAL A 140 -1.28 8.82 -6.57
CA VAL A 140 -2.43 9.68 -6.90
C VAL A 140 -1.98 10.98 -7.54
N THR A 141 -0.95 11.63 -6.98
CA THR A 141 -0.37 12.85 -7.53
C THR A 141 0.27 12.59 -8.90
N GLY A 142 0.97 11.47 -9.07
CA GLY A 142 1.48 11.03 -10.37
C GLY A 142 0.35 10.90 -11.41
N GLY A 143 -0.77 10.26 -11.04
CA GLY A 143 -1.95 10.18 -11.90
C GLY A 143 -2.52 11.56 -12.28
N ALA A 144 -2.58 12.49 -11.33
CA ALA A 144 -3.02 13.86 -11.58
C ALA A 144 -2.08 14.62 -12.56
N LEU A 145 -0.77 14.48 -12.35
CA LEU A 145 0.23 15.16 -13.18
C LEU A 145 0.29 14.59 -14.61
N TRP A 146 0.48 13.29 -14.74
CA TRP A 146 0.77 12.62 -16.02
C TRP A 146 -0.46 12.25 -16.84
N ILE A 147 -1.54 11.78 -16.17
CA ILE A 147 -2.75 11.34 -16.87
C ILE A 147 -3.71 12.50 -17.05
N HIS A 148 -3.80 13.41 -16.08
CA HIS A 148 -4.79 14.50 -16.06
C HIS A 148 -4.18 15.88 -16.25
N SER A 149 -2.89 16.00 -16.61
CA SER A 149 -2.23 17.26 -16.97
C SER A 149 -2.39 18.35 -15.90
N MET A 150 -2.11 18.03 -14.63
CA MET A 150 -2.17 19.00 -13.52
C MET A 150 -0.89 19.83 -13.35
N SER A 151 0.16 19.59 -14.15
CA SER A 151 1.50 20.15 -13.94
C SER A 151 1.53 21.69 -13.92
N SER A 152 0.68 22.34 -14.74
CA SER A 152 0.56 23.80 -14.75
C SER A 152 0.02 24.41 -13.45
N ASP A 153 -0.71 23.62 -12.67
CA ASP A 153 -1.37 24.03 -11.43
C ASP A 153 -0.48 23.85 -10.20
N VAL A 154 0.70 23.20 -10.35
CA VAL A 154 1.58 22.81 -9.25
C VAL A 154 2.88 23.60 -9.28
N ALA A 155 3.28 24.16 -8.14
CA ALA A 155 4.56 24.85 -7.96
C ALA A 155 5.67 23.87 -7.54
N GLY A 156 5.33 22.82 -6.80
CA GLY A 156 6.25 21.79 -6.37
C GLY A 156 5.51 20.66 -5.63
N VAL A 157 6.17 19.52 -5.53
CA VAL A 157 5.65 18.32 -4.81
C VAL A 157 6.68 17.86 -3.80
N VAL A 158 6.22 17.53 -2.58
CA VAL A 158 7.03 16.80 -1.58
C VAL A 158 6.43 15.42 -1.39
N HIS A 159 7.13 14.38 -1.83
CA HIS A 159 6.72 13.00 -1.65
C HIS A 159 7.31 12.39 -0.38
N GLY A 160 6.44 11.93 0.54
CA GLY A 160 6.83 11.18 1.73
C GLY A 160 6.59 9.69 1.57
N VAL A 161 7.61 8.87 1.80
CA VAL A 161 7.56 7.39 1.86
C VAL A 161 6.77 6.75 0.71
N MET A 162 6.89 7.30 -0.48
CA MET A 162 6.14 6.88 -1.67
C MET A 162 6.64 5.52 -2.19
N PRO A 163 5.76 4.53 -2.43
CA PRO A 163 6.10 3.28 -3.12
C PRO A 163 6.23 3.51 -4.64
N ALA A 164 7.29 4.22 -5.05
CA ALA A 164 7.42 4.75 -6.42
C ALA A 164 7.41 3.66 -7.50
N THR A 165 7.95 2.49 -7.20
CA THR A 165 7.96 1.34 -8.13
C THR A 165 7.13 0.16 -7.65
N GLY A 166 6.37 0.36 -6.55
CA GLY A 166 5.57 -0.67 -5.89
C GLY A 166 6.20 -1.14 -4.57
N ALA A 167 5.60 -2.15 -3.96
CA ALA A 167 6.03 -2.72 -2.68
C ALA A 167 5.94 -4.26 -2.68
N GLY A 168 7.08 -4.93 -2.53
CA GLY A 168 7.15 -6.40 -2.36
C GLY A 168 6.35 -6.88 -1.16
N THR A 169 6.23 -6.04 -0.13
CA THR A 169 5.40 -6.26 1.06
C THR A 169 3.93 -6.53 0.70
N LEU A 170 3.38 -5.92 -0.36
CA LEU A 170 1.99 -6.18 -0.74
C LEU A 170 1.81 -7.61 -1.26
N TYR A 171 2.71 -8.09 -2.15
CA TYR A 171 2.68 -9.48 -2.57
C TYR A 171 2.78 -10.43 -1.37
N TRP A 172 3.68 -10.16 -0.44
CA TRP A 172 3.81 -10.90 0.81
C TRP A 172 2.46 -10.96 1.56
N ARG A 173 1.81 -9.81 1.75
CA ARG A 173 0.53 -9.71 2.46
C ARG A 173 -0.61 -10.44 1.75
N MET A 174 -0.61 -10.45 0.44
CA MET A 174 -1.58 -11.22 -0.37
C MET A 174 -1.39 -12.74 -0.20
N LYS A 175 -0.20 -13.21 0.14
CA LYS A 175 0.09 -14.63 0.40
C LYS A 175 -0.14 -15.01 1.85
N GLY A 176 0.37 -14.24 2.79
CA GLY A 176 0.42 -14.57 4.21
C GLY A 176 -0.57 -13.82 5.11
N GLY A 177 -1.22 -12.78 4.59
CA GLY A 177 -2.00 -11.83 5.40
C GLY A 177 -1.14 -10.71 5.98
N LEU A 178 -1.79 -9.75 6.65
CA LEU A 178 -1.10 -8.62 7.26
C LEU A 178 -0.48 -8.99 8.62
N GLU A 179 0.58 -8.29 8.93
CA GLU A 179 1.32 -8.43 10.18
C GLU A 179 0.49 -8.00 11.39
N ARG A 180 0.76 -8.61 12.56
CA ARG A 180 0.05 -8.33 13.83
C ARG A 180 0.99 -7.86 14.94
N THR A 181 2.03 -7.12 14.59
CA THR A 181 3.13 -6.76 15.50
C THR A 181 2.80 -5.66 16.51
N GLY A 182 1.78 -4.84 16.25
CA GLY A 182 1.34 -3.75 17.13
C GLY A 182 -0.17 -3.57 17.13
N PHE A 183 -0.68 -2.66 17.97
CA PHE A 183 -2.14 -2.41 18.07
C PHE A 183 -2.71 -1.89 16.75
N ALA A 184 -2.05 -0.91 16.12
CA ALA A 184 -2.47 -0.35 14.82
C ALA A 184 -2.37 -1.39 13.68
N SER A 185 -1.30 -2.20 13.65
CA SER A 185 -1.13 -3.28 12.67
C SER A 185 -2.14 -4.42 12.87
N ARG A 186 -2.55 -4.71 14.11
CA ARG A 186 -3.63 -5.67 14.41
C ARG A 186 -4.96 -5.19 13.86
N ILE A 187 -5.27 -3.89 14.00
CA ILE A 187 -6.48 -3.29 13.43
C ILE A 187 -6.42 -3.34 11.90
N ALA A 188 -5.30 -2.96 11.29
CA ALA A 188 -5.11 -3.04 9.85
C ALA A 188 -5.23 -4.48 9.33
N ALA A 189 -4.60 -5.45 9.98
CA ALA A 189 -4.71 -6.86 9.63
C ALA A 189 -6.16 -7.37 9.73
N TRP A 190 -6.88 -6.90 10.74
CA TRP A 190 -8.27 -7.31 10.93
C TRP A 190 -9.20 -6.71 9.87
N VAL A 191 -8.92 -5.50 9.36
CA VAL A 191 -9.66 -4.87 8.26
C VAL A 191 -9.25 -5.45 6.90
N LEU A 192 -7.95 -5.51 6.60
CA LEU A 192 -7.43 -5.86 5.28
C LEU A 192 -7.23 -7.36 5.06
N GLY A 193 -7.11 -8.14 6.11
CA GLY A 193 -6.99 -9.59 6.06
C GLY A 193 -5.90 -10.14 6.97
N VAL A 194 -6.26 -11.15 7.75
CA VAL A 194 -5.33 -11.84 8.66
C VAL A 194 -4.64 -13.04 8.00
N ASN A 195 -5.07 -13.38 6.80
CA ASN A 195 -4.53 -14.46 5.96
C ASN A 195 -4.65 -14.08 4.48
N GLY A 196 -4.06 -14.88 3.60
CA GLY A 196 -4.06 -14.62 2.16
C GLY A 196 -5.46 -14.60 1.54
N GLU A 197 -6.37 -15.50 1.96
CA GLU A 197 -7.75 -15.56 1.46
C GLU A 197 -8.49 -14.24 1.72
N GLU A 198 -8.41 -13.75 2.95
CA GLU A 198 -9.06 -12.50 3.34
C GLU A 198 -8.45 -11.28 2.64
N THR A 199 -7.11 -11.26 2.53
CA THR A 199 -6.39 -10.16 1.88
C THR A 199 -6.69 -10.10 0.38
N VAL A 200 -6.72 -11.26 -0.29
CA VAL A 200 -7.05 -11.34 -1.73
C VAL A 200 -8.50 -10.98 -1.98
N ALA A 201 -9.44 -11.42 -1.12
CA ALA A 201 -10.86 -11.04 -1.24
C ALA A 201 -11.07 -9.52 -1.21
N MET A 202 -10.17 -8.78 -0.58
CA MET A 202 -10.13 -7.31 -0.58
C MET A 202 -9.27 -6.77 -1.73
N VAL A 203 -7.96 -6.93 -1.62
CA VAL A 203 -6.96 -6.27 -2.49
C VAL A 203 -7.05 -6.75 -3.94
N GLY A 204 -7.32 -8.04 -4.17
CA GLY A 204 -7.52 -8.60 -5.51
C GLY A 204 -8.69 -8.00 -6.28
N ASN A 205 -9.62 -7.38 -5.56
CA ASN A 205 -10.78 -6.70 -6.14
C ASN A 205 -10.68 -5.16 -6.10
N MET A 206 -9.49 -4.60 -5.86
CA MET A 206 -9.27 -3.17 -5.70
C MET A 206 -8.21 -2.67 -6.70
N PRO A 207 -8.59 -1.95 -7.77
CA PRO A 207 -7.63 -1.41 -8.73
C PRO A 207 -6.49 -0.61 -8.08
N GLY A 208 -6.80 0.26 -7.12
CA GLY A 208 -5.81 1.06 -6.39
C GLY A 208 -4.86 0.22 -5.53
N GLY A 209 -5.38 -0.84 -4.91
CA GLY A 209 -4.57 -1.80 -4.17
C GLY A 209 -3.56 -2.52 -5.06
N LEU A 210 -3.98 -3.00 -6.23
CA LEU A 210 -3.11 -3.70 -7.18
C LEU A 210 -2.03 -2.78 -7.78
N GLN A 211 -2.26 -1.46 -7.83
CA GLN A 211 -1.26 -0.48 -8.25
C GLN A 211 -0.14 -0.27 -7.21
N LEU A 212 -0.20 -0.90 -6.05
CA LEU A 212 0.90 -0.95 -5.09
C LEU A 212 1.81 -2.17 -5.29
N LEU A 213 1.46 -3.12 -6.16
CA LEU A 213 2.32 -4.26 -6.48
C LEU A 213 3.59 -3.81 -7.23
N PRO A 214 4.71 -4.54 -7.08
CA PRO A 214 5.93 -4.31 -7.84
C PRO A 214 5.68 -4.13 -9.34
N SER A 215 6.07 -2.98 -9.88
CA SER A 215 6.03 -2.71 -11.32
C SER A 215 7.24 -3.29 -12.04
N LYS A 216 7.29 -3.15 -13.38
CA LYS A 216 8.50 -3.51 -14.18
C LYS A 216 9.76 -2.76 -13.74
N LEU A 217 9.62 -1.62 -13.06
CA LEU A 217 10.74 -0.82 -12.59
C LEU A 217 11.18 -1.18 -11.16
N TYR A 218 10.47 -2.10 -10.51
CA TYR A 218 10.80 -2.50 -9.15
C TYR A 218 12.10 -3.32 -9.11
N THR A 219 12.91 -3.04 -8.11
CA THR A 219 14.08 -3.84 -7.77
C THR A 219 14.11 -4.10 -6.27
N ASP A 220 14.79 -5.15 -5.85
CA ASP A 220 15.15 -5.31 -4.43
C ASP A 220 16.20 -4.25 -4.01
N ASN A 221 16.58 -4.24 -2.74
CA ASN A 221 17.58 -3.28 -2.21
C ASN A 221 19.01 -3.52 -2.77
N LYS A 222 19.23 -4.65 -3.48
CA LYS A 222 20.47 -4.95 -4.20
C LYS A 222 20.42 -4.56 -5.67
N ASN A 223 19.35 -3.88 -6.08
CA ASN A 223 19.04 -3.50 -7.47
C ASN A 223 18.77 -4.71 -8.40
N ASP A 224 18.34 -5.86 -7.85
CA ASP A 224 17.92 -7.00 -8.66
C ASP A 224 16.43 -6.85 -9.05
N PRO A 225 16.08 -6.77 -10.35
CA PRO A 225 14.69 -6.68 -10.78
C PRO A 225 13.92 -7.99 -10.60
N LYS A 226 14.61 -9.11 -10.33
CA LYS A 226 14.02 -10.43 -10.08
C LYS A 226 13.78 -10.63 -8.59
N TRP A 227 12.86 -9.87 -8.06
CA TRP A 227 12.56 -9.76 -6.63
C TRP A 227 11.85 -10.96 -6.00
N LEU A 228 11.26 -11.86 -6.81
CA LEU A 228 10.67 -13.12 -6.33
C LEU A 228 11.67 -14.25 -6.55
N GLN A 229 12.16 -14.83 -5.47
CA GLN A 229 13.27 -15.77 -5.46
C GLN A 229 12.84 -17.13 -4.94
N PHE A 230 13.44 -18.19 -5.49
CA PHE A 230 13.19 -19.57 -5.10
C PHE A 230 14.52 -20.17 -4.67
N ALA A 231 14.63 -20.50 -3.39
CA ALA A 231 15.79 -21.13 -2.77
C ALA A 231 15.47 -22.57 -2.37
N ASP A 232 16.47 -23.41 -2.22
CA ASP A 232 16.33 -24.67 -1.50
C ASP A 232 16.28 -24.44 0.03
N PHE A 233 16.15 -25.53 0.80
CA PHE A 233 16.11 -25.42 2.25
C PHE A 233 17.47 -25.05 2.89
N ASP A 234 18.55 -25.11 2.12
CA ASP A 234 19.87 -24.59 2.50
C ASP A 234 20.00 -23.09 2.16
N HIS A 235 18.89 -22.43 1.77
CA HIS A 235 18.81 -21.03 1.37
C HIS A 235 19.63 -20.66 0.13
N VAL A 236 19.97 -21.62 -0.72
CA VAL A 236 20.64 -21.38 -1.99
C VAL A 236 19.60 -21.05 -3.07
N VAL A 237 19.62 -19.82 -3.56
CA VAL A 237 18.69 -19.35 -4.60
C VAL A 237 18.95 -20.10 -5.91
N LYS A 238 17.94 -20.79 -6.42
CA LYS A 238 17.99 -21.59 -7.67
C LYS A 238 17.40 -20.83 -8.85
N THR A 239 16.29 -20.15 -8.65
CA THR A 239 15.61 -19.37 -9.70
C THR A 239 15.06 -18.08 -9.15
N LYS A 240 14.76 -17.12 -10.05
CA LYS A 240 14.20 -15.81 -9.71
C LYS A 240 13.15 -15.38 -10.74
N ARG A 241 12.18 -14.57 -10.30
CA ARG A 241 11.13 -13.96 -11.13
C ARG A 241 11.04 -12.45 -10.89
N PRO A 242 10.49 -11.67 -11.83
CA PRO A 242 10.10 -12.05 -13.18
C PRO A 242 11.34 -12.38 -14.04
N GLU A 243 11.24 -13.39 -14.90
CA GLU A 243 12.37 -13.82 -15.74
C GLU A 243 12.55 -12.91 -16.96
N THR A 244 11.42 -12.54 -17.58
CA THR A 244 11.37 -11.62 -18.73
C THR A 244 11.33 -10.14 -18.30
N GLY A 245 11.20 -9.86 -17.00
CA GLY A 245 11.03 -8.51 -16.45
C GLY A 245 9.58 -8.02 -16.43
N ASP A 246 8.60 -8.85 -16.81
CA ASP A 246 7.18 -8.50 -16.74
C ASP A 246 6.44 -9.23 -15.59
N PRO A 247 6.31 -8.61 -14.40
CA PRO A 247 5.64 -9.24 -13.28
C PRO A 247 4.12 -9.39 -13.50
N TYR A 248 3.52 -8.60 -14.39
CA TYR A 248 2.08 -8.66 -14.65
C TYR A 248 1.69 -9.98 -15.30
N GLU A 249 2.43 -10.40 -16.30
CA GLU A 249 2.18 -11.66 -17.01
C GLU A 249 2.72 -12.88 -16.23
N GLU A 250 3.94 -12.78 -15.70
CA GLU A 250 4.58 -13.93 -15.08
C GLU A 250 4.06 -14.25 -13.67
N ILE A 251 3.64 -13.23 -12.90
CA ILE A 251 3.30 -13.39 -11.47
C ILE A 251 1.84 -13.08 -11.21
N TYR A 252 1.33 -11.92 -11.69
CA TYR A 252 0.00 -11.47 -11.30
C TYR A 252 -1.10 -12.18 -12.06
N LYS A 253 -0.98 -12.38 -13.37
CA LYS A 253 -1.94 -13.14 -14.19
C LYS A 253 -1.70 -14.66 -14.18
N ASN A 254 -0.75 -15.14 -13.39
CA ASN A 254 -0.51 -16.58 -13.26
C ASN A 254 -1.63 -17.23 -12.43
N LYS A 255 -2.33 -18.21 -13.02
CA LYS A 255 -3.45 -18.93 -12.37
C LYS A 255 -3.02 -20.17 -11.61
N THR A 256 -1.92 -20.80 -11.99
CA THR A 256 -1.65 -22.21 -11.67
C THR A 256 -0.50 -22.43 -10.70
N ASP A 257 0.52 -21.62 -10.78
CA ASP A 257 1.73 -21.84 -9.99
C ASP A 257 1.53 -21.42 -8.51
N TYR A 258 2.28 -22.04 -7.61
CA TYR A 258 2.19 -21.73 -6.18
C TYR A 258 2.65 -20.30 -5.83
N TRP A 259 3.46 -19.69 -6.70
CA TRP A 259 3.89 -18.28 -6.57
C TRP A 259 2.95 -17.28 -7.21
N ARG A 260 1.82 -17.68 -7.78
CA ARG A 260 0.83 -16.73 -8.28
C ARG A 260 0.46 -15.70 -7.20
N ALA A 261 0.26 -14.44 -7.59
CA ALA A 261 -0.10 -13.40 -6.61
C ALA A 261 -1.47 -13.68 -5.99
N VAL A 262 -2.41 -14.15 -6.78
CA VAL A 262 -3.79 -14.42 -6.40
C VAL A 262 -4.18 -15.87 -6.69
N ASP A 263 -4.78 -16.53 -5.72
CA ASP A 263 -5.54 -17.75 -5.96
C ASP A 263 -6.92 -17.34 -6.48
N PRO A 264 -7.35 -17.80 -7.69
CA PRO A 264 -8.68 -17.47 -8.22
C PRO A 264 -9.83 -17.74 -7.24
N ALA A 265 -9.73 -18.81 -6.46
CA ALA A 265 -10.73 -19.16 -5.44
C ALA A 265 -10.87 -18.11 -4.31
N TYR A 266 -9.87 -17.26 -4.11
CA TYR A 266 -9.85 -16.22 -3.07
C TYR A 266 -10.44 -14.88 -3.52
N LEU A 267 -10.69 -14.72 -4.82
CA LEU A 267 -11.36 -13.50 -5.34
C LEU A 267 -12.81 -13.41 -4.87
N ASN A 268 -13.49 -14.55 -4.73
CA ASN A 268 -14.87 -14.62 -4.26
C ASN A 268 -15.13 -15.85 -3.38
N PRO A 269 -14.55 -15.89 -2.18
CA PRO A 269 -14.54 -17.09 -1.33
C PRO A 269 -15.91 -17.52 -0.80
N GLY A 270 -16.94 -16.68 -0.92
CA GLY A 270 -18.32 -17.01 -0.55
C GLY A 270 -19.10 -17.86 -1.58
N LYS A 271 -18.54 -18.05 -2.79
CA LYS A 271 -19.12 -18.95 -3.78
C LYS A 271 -19.01 -20.41 -3.34
N LYS A 272 -20.11 -21.15 -3.50
CA LYS A 272 -20.08 -22.60 -3.28
C LYS A 272 -19.28 -23.27 -4.40
N PRO A 273 -18.32 -24.15 -4.11
CA PRO A 273 -17.65 -24.93 -5.13
C PRO A 273 -18.68 -25.74 -5.92
N GLY A 274 -18.65 -25.66 -7.26
CA GLY A 274 -19.50 -26.45 -8.16
C GLY A 274 -20.73 -25.77 -8.70
N VAL A 275 -20.98 -24.50 -8.40
CA VAL A 275 -22.01 -23.70 -9.06
C VAL A 275 -21.35 -22.85 -10.15
N GLY A 276 -21.27 -23.42 -11.36
CA GLY A 276 -20.91 -22.77 -12.60
C GLY A 276 -19.42 -22.36 -12.73
N LEU A 277 -18.67 -23.09 -13.55
CA LEU A 277 -17.30 -22.70 -13.97
C LEU A 277 -17.27 -21.30 -14.62
N GLU A 278 -18.38 -20.86 -15.20
CA GLU A 278 -18.55 -19.54 -15.84
C GLU A 278 -18.40 -18.36 -14.86
N ASP A 279 -18.76 -18.54 -13.60
CA ASP A 279 -18.69 -17.47 -12.61
C ASP A 279 -17.26 -17.26 -12.02
N ASP A 280 -16.44 -18.32 -11.95
CA ASP A 280 -15.04 -18.17 -11.50
C ASP A 280 -14.20 -17.45 -12.57
N ASP A 281 -14.53 -17.65 -13.84
CA ASP A 281 -13.91 -16.93 -14.94
C ASP A 281 -14.29 -15.44 -14.94
N ALA A 282 -15.52 -15.08 -14.52
CA ALA A 282 -15.91 -13.67 -14.42
C ALA A 282 -15.14 -12.92 -13.32
N ASP A 283 -15.01 -13.48 -12.11
CA ASP A 283 -14.23 -12.84 -11.04
C ASP A 283 -12.73 -12.73 -11.42
N TRP A 284 -12.21 -13.73 -12.15
CA TRP A 284 -10.85 -13.67 -12.67
C TRP A 284 -10.70 -12.63 -13.78
N GLY A 285 -11.66 -12.52 -14.69
CA GLY A 285 -11.67 -11.51 -15.75
C GLY A 285 -11.68 -10.08 -15.21
N ASP A 286 -12.45 -9.83 -14.15
CA ASP A 286 -12.42 -8.55 -13.43
C ASP A 286 -11.02 -8.29 -12.84
N TYR A 287 -10.43 -9.28 -12.18
CA TYR A 287 -9.09 -9.17 -11.63
C TYR A 287 -8.02 -8.90 -12.71
N GLU A 288 -8.05 -9.62 -13.84
CA GLU A 288 -7.14 -9.37 -14.98
C GLU A 288 -7.28 -7.93 -15.50
N THR A 289 -8.51 -7.43 -15.58
CA THR A 289 -8.77 -6.04 -15.98
C THR A 289 -8.14 -5.04 -15.00
N TYR A 290 -8.21 -5.33 -13.69
CA TYR A 290 -7.57 -4.47 -12.69
C TYR A 290 -6.04 -4.56 -12.73
N VAL A 291 -5.48 -5.73 -13.02
CA VAL A 291 -4.03 -5.91 -13.25
C VAL A 291 -3.58 -5.11 -14.48
N ASP A 292 -4.35 -5.16 -15.58
CA ASP A 292 -4.07 -4.37 -16.79
C ASP A 292 -4.19 -2.87 -16.51
N THR A 293 -5.16 -2.45 -15.72
CA THR A 293 -5.28 -1.06 -15.25
C THR A 293 -4.05 -0.64 -14.42
N ALA A 294 -3.50 -1.54 -13.61
CA ALA A 294 -2.28 -1.26 -12.85
C ALA A 294 -1.05 -1.16 -13.76
N LYS A 295 -0.91 -2.06 -14.74
CA LYS A 295 0.15 -2.01 -15.76
C LYS A 295 0.11 -0.70 -16.53
N ASP A 296 -1.04 -0.37 -17.07
CA ASP A 296 -1.32 0.88 -17.82
C ASP A 296 -0.98 2.13 -17.00
N PHE A 297 -1.36 2.15 -15.72
CA PHE A 297 -1.06 3.24 -14.81
C PHE A 297 0.46 3.41 -14.63
N HIS A 298 1.17 2.33 -14.33
CA HIS A 298 2.62 2.36 -14.12
C HIS A 298 3.39 2.72 -15.40
N GLU A 299 2.88 2.38 -16.58
CA GLU A 299 3.48 2.77 -17.86
C GLU A 299 3.23 4.25 -18.19
N LYS A 300 2.09 4.81 -17.79
CA LYS A 300 1.72 6.22 -18.02
C LYS A 300 2.33 7.18 -17.01
N VAL A 301 2.41 6.75 -15.74
CA VAL A 301 2.96 7.58 -14.65
C VAL A 301 4.47 7.42 -14.60
N LYS A 302 5.16 8.35 -15.27
CA LYS A 302 6.63 8.37 -15.26
C LYS A 302 7.13 8.95 -13.94
N MET A 303 8.20 8.40 -13.41
CA MET A 303 8.88 8.94 -12.23
C MET A 303 9.81 10.12 -12.58
N GLU A 304 9.79 10.59 -13.83
CA GLU A 304 10.53 11.75 -14.28
C GLU A 304 9.82 13.04 -13.90
N ARG A 305 10.56 14.16 -13.85
CA ARG A 305 10.04 15.43 -13.33
C ARG A 305 9.20 16.16 -14.37
N GLU A 306 7.92 16.32 -14.13
CA GLU A 306 7.12 17.36 -14.77
C GLU A 306 7.12 18.68 -13.99
N VAL A 307 7.24 18.60 -12.65
CA VAL A 307 7.26 19.73 -11.73
C VAL A 307 8.42 19.60 -10.75
N PRO A 308 8.88 20.67 -10.09
CA PRO A 308 9.85 20.58 -9.02
C PRO A 308 9.40 19.58 -7.97
N CYS A 309 10.26 18.60 -7.65
CA CYS A 309 9.93 17.50 -6.77
C CYS A 309 11.04 17.28 -5.73
N GLU A 310 10.67 17.18 -4.49
CA GLU A 310 11.49 16.71 -3.38
C GLU A 310 10.87 15.48 -2.77
N SER A 311 11.66 14.62 -2.14
CA SER A 311 11.15 13.40 -1.55
C SER A 311 11.96 12.93 -0.35
N PHE A 312 11.33 12.10 0.48
CA PHE A 312 12.02 11.36 1.53
C PHE A 312 11.51 9.92 1.61
N TYR A 313 12.35 9.04 2.13
CA TYR A 313 12.07 7.62 2.29
C TYR A 313 12.71 7.06 3.58
N GLY A 314 12.21 5.93 4.04
CA GLY A 314 12.76 5.24 5.20
C GLY A 314 13.87 4.27 4.84
N THR A 315 14.89 4.19 5.69
CA THR A 315 16.01 3.25 5.61
C THR A 315 16.16 2.44 6.88
N GLY A 316 17.01 1.43 6.86
CA GLY A 316 17.27 0.59 8.02
C GLY A 316 16.13 -0.38 8.35
N LYS A 317 16.06 -0.77 9.61
CA LYS A 317 15.02 -1.65 10.16
C LYS A 317 14.19 -0.89 11.18
N VAL A 318 12.87 -0.98 11.07
CA VAL A 318 11.95 -0.31 12.00
C VAL A 318 11.77 -1.19 13.23
N ASN A 319 12.24 -0.72 14.40
CA ASN A 319 12.20 -1.49 15.66
C ASN A 319 12.80 -2.91 15.51
N GLY A 320 13.86 -3.05 14.70
CA GLY A 320 14.48 -4.34 14.40
C GLY A 320 13.75 -5.18 13.36
N ALA A 321 12.56 -4.77 12.93
CA ALA A 321 11.79 -5.47 11.88
C ALA A 321 12.29 -5.09 10.48
N PRO A 322 12.56 -6.08 9.61
CA PRO A 322 12.94 -5.82 8.23
C PRO A 322 11.76 -5.37 7.38
N THR A 323 12.05 -4.72 6.26
CA THR A 323 11.08 -4.42 5.20
C THR A 323 11.23 -5.45 4.08
N THR A 324 10.11 -5.95 3.57
CA THR A 324 10.12 -6.92 2.47
C THR A 324 10.49 -6.21 1.16
N ASP A 325 11.75 -6.30 0.77
CA ASP A 325 12.29 -5.79 -0.51
C ASP A 325 12.25 -6.86 -1.60
N ARG A 326 12.41 -8.12 -1.22
CA ARG A 326 12.28 -9.31 -2.07
C ARG A 326 11.46 -10.36 -1.35
N VAL A 327 10.87 -11.26 -2.09
CA VAL A 327 10.09 -12.38 -1.56
C VAL A 327 10.82 -13.67 -1.87
N VAL A 328 11.07 -14.49 -0.86
CA VAL A 328 11.80 -15.73 -0.99
C VAL A 328 10.88 -16.91 -0.67
N TYR A 329 10.86 -17.90 -1.57
CA TYR A 329 10.30 -19.22 -1.29
C TYR A 329 11.42 -20.22 -1.06
N SER A 330 11.41 -20.88 0.10
CA SER A 330 12.19 -22.11 0.31
C SER A 330 11.41 -23.30 -0.26
N VAL A 331 12.02 -24.01 -1.20
CA VAL A 331 11.34 -25.02 -2.00
C VAL A 331 12.08 -26.36 -1.84
N GLU A 332 11.34 -27.42 -1.50
CA GLU A 332 11.84 -28.78 -1.45
C GLU A 332 10.98 -29.67 -2.34
N GLU A 333 11.63 -30.47 -3.15
CA GLU A 333 11.00 -31.54 -3.91
C GLU A 333 11.09 -32.83 -3.09
N GLN A 334 9.94 -33.36 -2.66
CA GLN A 334 9.85 -34.59 -1.90
C GLN A 334 9.27 -35.71 -2.78
N ALA A 335 9.85 -36.90 -2.71
CA ALA A 335 9.26 -38.08 -3.34
C ALA A 335 7.87 -38.34 -2.76
N TYR A 336 6.87 -38.50 -3.61
CA TYR A 336 5.51 -38.79 -3.22
C TYR A 336 5.26 -40.30 -3.25
N GLU A 337 5.23 -40.94 -2.10
CA GLU A 337 4.73 -42.31 -1.99
C GLU A 337 3.20 -42.33 -1.98
N LYS A 338 2.61 -42.92 -3.00
CA LYS A 338 1.18 -43.13 -3.12
C LYS A 338 0.73 -44.17 -2.11
N LYS A 339 0.28 -43.76 -0.96
CA LYS A 339 -0.36 -44.68 0.04
C LYS A 339 -1.84 -44.80 -0.30
N GLY A 340 -2.21 -45.85 -1.05
CA GLY A 340 -3.60 -46.26 -1.31
C GLY A 340 -4.35 -45.39 -2.36
N ASP A 341 -5.35 -46.03 -3.03
CA ASP A 341 -6.16 -45.44 -4.12
C ASP A 341 -7.18 -44.37 -3.70
N THR A 342 -6.88 -43.53 -2.77
CA THR A 342 -7.73 -42.39 -2.46
C THR A 342 -7.17 -41.15 -3.16
N VAL A 343 -7.63 -40.96 -4.41
CA VAL A 343 -7.53 -39.65 -5.06
C VAL A 343 -8.35 -38.68 -4.24
N VAL A 344 -7.73 -37.99 -3.29
CA VAL A 344 -8.32 -36.82 -2.68
C VAL A 344 -8.33 -35.72 -3.74
N LYS A 345 -9.38 -35.71 -4.57
CA LYS A 345 -9.86 -34.49 -5.24
C LYS A 345 -10.38 -33.57 -4.14
N GLY A 346 -9.48 -33.15 -3.25
CA GLY A 346 -9.74 -32.10 -2.30
C GLY A 346 -9.15 -30.84 -2.88
N SER A 347 -9.99 -29.83 -3.10
CA SER A 347 -9.47 -28.46 -3.16
C SER A 347 -8.49 -28.30 -1.99
N LEU A 348 -7.41 -27.54 -2.18
CA LEU A 348 -6.46 -27.17 -1.11
C LEU A 348 -7.17 -26.80 0.23
N ARG A 349 -8.43 -26.39 0.17
CA ARG A 349 -9.33 -26.09 1.26
C ARG A 349 -9.54 -27.25 2.28
N GLY A 350 -9.61 -28.51 1.85
CA GLY A 350 -9.87 -29.66 2.74
C GLY A 350 -8.62 -30.20 3.45
N ALA A 351 -7.47 -30.18 2.81
CA ALA A 351 -6.21 -30.65 3.41
C ALA A 351 -5.61 -29.61 4.37
N LEU A 352 -5.73 -28.32 4.05
CA LEU A 352 -5.26 -27.23 4.90
C LEU A 352 -6.14 -27.06 6.16
N SER A 353 -7.45 -27.28 6.11
CA SER A 353 -8.31 -27.13 7.30
C SER A 353 -7.97 -28.10 8.41
N LYS A 354 -7.54 -29.34 8.10
CA LYS A 354 -7.11 -30.33 9.09
C LYS A 354 -5.71 -30.04 9.65
N VAL A 355 -4.80 -29.54 8.85
CA VAL A 355 -3.47 -29.12 9.33
C VAL A 355 -3.58 -27.84 10.15
N TRP A 356 -4.46 -26.92 9.76
CA TRP A 356 -4.70 -25.67 10.49
C TRP A 356 -5.34 -25.88 11.86
N SER A 357 -6.27 -26.82 12.03
CA SER A 357 -6.85 -27.10 13.36
C SER A 357 -5.84 -27.67 14.36
N THR A 358 -4.81 -28.37 13.87
CA THR A 358 -3.73 -28.93 14.72
C THR A 358 -2.67 -27.84 15.04
N ILE A 359 -2.41 -26.90 14.15
CA ILE A 359 -1.45 -25.80 14.35
C ILE A 359 -2.06 -24.68 15.20
N TRP A 360 -3.38 -24.42 15.12
CA TRP A 360 -4.04 -23.40 15.93
C TRP A 360 -4.05 -23.74 17.42
N GLY A 361 -4.15 -25.03 17.78
CA GLY A 361 -4.00 -25.46 19.17
C GLY A 361 -2.60 -25.20 19.75
N ALA A 362 -1.57 -25.20 18.90
CA ALA A 362 -0.19 -24.93 19.32
C ALA A 362 0.14 -23.40 19.25
N GLY A 363 -0.54 -22.64 18.41
CA GLY A 363 -0.27 -21.20 18.19
C GLY A 363 -0.62 -20.30 19.36
N GLU A 364 -1.65 -20.64 20.14
CA GLU A 364 -1.97 -19.89 21.37
C GLU A 364 -0.92 -20.05 22.48
N TRP A 365 -0.22 -21.17 22.50
CA TRP A 365 0.84 -21.42 23.48
C TRP A 365 2.16 -20.73 23.11
N ILE A 366 2.48 -20.65 21.83
CA ILE A 366 3.73 -20.03 21.32
C ILE A 366 3.68 -18.50 21.39
N GLY A 367 2.51 -17.88 21.27
CA GLY A 367 2.33 -16.42 21.31
C GLY A 367 2.69 -15.74 22.64
N LYS A 368 2.96 -16.50 23.70
CA LYS A 368 3.29 -15.94 25.04
C LYS A 368 4.78 -15.86 25.34
N GLN A 369 5.68 -16.40 24.49
CA GLN A 369 7.13 -16.44 24.75
C GLN A 369 8.04 -15.97 23.60
N ALA A 370 7.53 -15.40 22.54
CA ALA A 370 8.35 -14.92 21.42
C ALA A 370 9.14 -13.67 21.80
N THR A 371 10.41 -13.83 22.14
CA THR A 371 11.33 -12.74 22.55
C THR A 371 12.45 -12.47 21.55
N SER A 372 12.47 -13.14 20.38
CA SER A 372 13.53 -12.99 19.38
C SER A 372 12.98 -12.72 17.97
N VAL A 373 13.82 -12.14 17.10
CA VAL A 373 13.49 -11.85 15.68
C VAL A 373 13.14 -13.14 14.91
N GLY A 374 13.74 -14.29 15.25
CA GLY A 374 13.41 -15.58 14.66
C GLY A 374 11.99 -16.03 14.97
N ASP A 375 11.55 -15.83 16.22
CA ASP A 375 10.19 -16.18 16.67
C ASP A 375 9.13 -15.27 16.04
N TRP A 376 9.51 -14.03 15.72
CA TRP A 376 8.64 -13.07 15.01
C TRP A 376 8.27 -13.54 13.58
N TRP A 377 9.18 -14.19 12.86
CA TRP A 377 8.91 -14.79 11.56
C TRP A 377 7.95 -15.97 11.63
N HIS A 378 8.05 -16.79 12.66
CA HIS A 378 7.12 -17.91 12.90
C HIS A 378 5.72 -17.47 13.31
N SER A 379 5.59 -16.33 13.99
CA SER A 379 4.30 -15.76 14.40
C SER A 379 3.52 -15.09 13.25
N ARG A 380 4.15 -14.88 12.08
CA ARG A 380 3.53 -14.27 10.89
C ARG A 380 2.72 -15.23 10.01
N GLY A 381 2.34 -16.41 10.48
CA GLY A 381 1.50 -17.33 9.72
C GLY A 381 2.08 -17.66 8.35
N GLY A 382 3.26 -18.28 8.30
CA GLY A 382 3.98 -18.58 7.05
C GLY A 382 3.08 -19.31 6.05
N PHE A 383 2.99 -18.79 4.83
CA PHE A 383 2.34 -19.49 3.72
C PHE A 383 3.16 -20.71 3.35
N THR A 384 2.54 -21.90 3.37
CA THR A 384 3.14 -23.13 2.87
C THR A 384 2.23 -23.72 1.81
N ALA A 385 2.73 -23.88 0.60
CA ALA A 385 2.05 -24.58 -0.47
C ALA A 385 2.64 -25.95 -0.66
N ARG A 386 1.79 -26.96 -0.87
CA ARG A 386 2.20 -28.27 -1.33
C ARG A 386 1.55 -28.55 -2.67
N VAL A 387 2.37 -28.72 -3.69
CA VAL A 387 1.93 -29.03 -5.06
C VAL A 387 2.38 -30.45 -5.39
N VAL A 388 1.45 -31.31 -5.79
CA VAL A 388 1.75 -32.67 -6.24
C VAL A 388 1.82 -32.67 -7.75
N LYS A 389 2.98 -33.08 -8.32
CA LYS A 389 3.20 -33.17 -9.75
C LYS A 389 3.76 -34.57 -10.06
N GLY A 390 2.91 -35.46 -10.57
CA GLY A 390 3.28 -36.85 -10.78
C GLY A 390 3.62 -37.60 -9.47
N ASN A 391 4.81 -38.18 -9.40
CA ASN A 391 5.30 -38.88 -8.22
C ASN A 391 6.12 -37.97 -7.25
N ALA A 392 6.14 -36.69 -7.49
CA ALA A 392 6.82 -35.72 -6.63
C ALA A 392 5.83 -34.74 -6.00
N SER A 393 6.10 -34.30 -4.80
CA SER A 393 5.42 -33.19 -4.16
C SER A 393 6.44 -32.05 -3.95
N ILE A 394 6.04 -30.85 -4.35
CA ILE A 394 6.80 -29.64 -4.07
C ILE A 394 6.23 -29.01 -2.83
N VAL A 395 7.06 -28.84 -1.81
CA VAL A 395 6.72 -28.04 -0.62
C VAL A 395 7.41 -26.70 -0.77
N ALA A 396 6.64 -25.63 -0.83
CA ALA A 396 7.14 -24.27 -0.93
C ALA A 396 6.73 -23.46 0.29
N ARG A 397 7.70 -22.94 1.02
CA ARG A 397 7.50 -22.12 2.21
C ARG A 397 7.87 -20.67 1.90
N LEU A 398 6.98 -19.75 2.26
CA LEU A 398 7.24 -18.34 2.11
C LEU A 398 8.12 -17.86 3.27
N ASP A 399 9.34 -17.44 2.94
CA ASP A 399 10.29 -16.88 3.90
C ASP A 399 10.33 -15.36 3.78
N GLY A 400 10.63 -14.68 4.89
CA GLY A 400 10.80 -13.25 4.90
C GLY A 400 12.13 -12.81 4.30
N SER A 401 12.18 -11.57 3.84
CA SER A 401 13.45 -10.93 3.53
C SER A 401 14.00 -10.15 4.73
N ASP A 402 15.29 -9.86 4.69
CA ASP A 402 16.00 -9.02 5.67
C ASP A 402 16.23 -7.59 5.16
N GLY A 403 15.45 -7.16 4.17
CA GLY A 403 15.57 -5.86 3.52
C GLY A 403 15.36 -4.68 4.46
N THR A 404 15.75 -3.51 3.98
CA THR A 404 15.62 -2.22 4.66
C THR A 404 14.53 -1.36 4.05
N GLY A 405 14.00 -0.42 4.83
CA GLY A 405 12.91 0.48 4.43
C GLY A 405 12.15 0.99 5.65
N ASP A 406 10.86 1.25 5.48
CA ASP A 406 9.97 1.80 6.51
C ASP A 406 8.94 0.78 7.06
N ALA A 407 9.25 -0.51 6.99
CA ALA A 407 8.38 -1.67 7.29
C ALA A 407 7.25 -1.91 6.28
N THR A 408 7.07 -1.08 5.27
CA THR A 408 6.04 -1.23 4.22
C THR A 408 6.63 -1.05 2.83
N VAL A 409 7.37 0.03 2.61
CA VAL A 409 8.03 0.36 1.34
C VAL A 409 9.52 0.08 1.47
N ALA A 410 10.05 -0.75 0.57
CA ALA A 410 11.48 -1.02 0.51
C ALA A 410 12.26 0.24 0.13
N GLU A 411 13.47 0.37 0.65
CA GLU A 411 14.37 1.47 0.39
C GLU A 411 14.57 1.72 -1.11
N SER A 412 14.73 0.65 -1.90
CA SER A 412 14.88 0.74 -3.36
C SER A 412 13.70 1.45 -4.03
N SER A 413 12.47 1.14 -3.62
CA SER A 413 11.27 1.77 -4.16
C SER A 413 11.11 3.22 -3.68
N GLY A 414 11.34 3.48 -2.40
CA GLY A 414 11.29 4.84 -1.84
C GLY A 414 12.31 5.79 -2.50
N ARG A 415 13.53 5.28 -2.72
CA ARG A 415 14.62 6.00 -3.39
C ARG A 415 14.39 6.22 -4.88
N ALA A 416 13.51 5.45 -5.52
CA ALA A 416 13.24 5.55 -6.96
C ALA A 416 12.43 6.80 -7.35
N VAL A 417 11.90 7.55 -6.40
CA VAL A 417 11.29 8.86 -6.67
C VAL A 417 12.36 9.79 -7.25
N LYS A 418 12.24 10.10 -8.52
CA LYS A 418 13.20 10.97 -9.23
C LYS A 418 12.96 12.43 -8.85
N GLY A 419 13.49 12.83 -7.70
CA GLY A 419 13.62 14.20 -7.20
C GLY A 419 15.07 14.70 -7.25
N ARG A 420 15.31 15.88 -6.62
CA ARG A 420 16.68 16.35 -6.36
C ARG A 420 17.20 15.52 -5.23
N SER A 421 17.86 14.52 -5.20
CA SER A 421 18.42 13.74 -4.08
C SER A 421 17.38 13.42 -2.99
N PRO A 422 16.70 12.31 -3.08
CA PRO A 422 15.76 11.86 -2.05
C PRO A 422 16.43 11.83 -0.66
N LYS A 423 15.78 12.39 0.35
CA LYS A 423 16.29 12.41 1.73
C LYS A 423 15.98 11.09 2.42
N GLU A 424 16.97 10.47 2.99
CA GLU A 424 16.81 9.27 3.80
C GLU A 424 16.57 9.60 5.28
N PHE A 425 15.72 8.79 5.92
CA PHE A 425 15.51 8.80 7.37
C PHE A 425 15.58 7.36 7.88
N GLU A 426 16.50 7.09 8.79
CA GLU A 426 16.70 5.76 9.35
C GLU A 426 15.65 5.44 10.41
N GLY A 427 15.08 4.22 10.35
CA GLY A 427 14.21 3.67 11.38
C GLY A 427 12.82 4.31 11.48
N ILE A 428 12.41 5.12 10.49
CA ILE A 428 11.03 5.65 10.48
C ILE A 428 10.02 4.57 10.09
N GLU A 429 8.90 4.51 10.81
CA GLU A 429 7.77 3.66 10.46
C GLU A 429 6.88 4.34 9.43
N HIS A 430 6.43 3.58 8.44
CA HIS A 430 5.65 4.07 7.31
C HIS A 430 4.43 4.91 7.72
N GLY A 431 3.59 4.38 8.61
CA GLY A 431 2.37 5.06 9.06
C GLY A 431 2.64 6.29 9.94
N ASP A 432 3.77 6.29 10.64
CA ASP A 432 4.14 7.33 11.60
C ASP A 432 5.17 8.33 11.06
N ALA A 433 5.51 8.24 9.76
CA ALA A 433 6.51 9.11 9.15
C ALA A 433 6.27 10.59 9.44
N TYR A 434 5.03 11.06 9.32
CA TYR A 434 4.66 12.46 9.61
C TYR A 434 4.41 12.76 11.11
N LYS A 435 4.81 11.87 12.03
CA LYS A 435 4.89 12.15 13.47
C LYS A 435 6.34 12.45 13.91
N VAL A 436 7.31 12.15 13.05
CA VAL A 436 8.75 12.35 13.33
C VAL A 436 9.11 13.80 13.08
N LYS A 437 9.70 14.47 14.08
CA LYS A 437 10.02 15.89 14.04
C LYS A 437 10.93 16.27 12.87
N GLU A 438 11.96 15.49 12.61
CA GLU A 438 12.92 15.70 11.53
C GLU A 438 12.25 15.62 10.15
N VAL A 439 11.26 14.74 9.98
CA VAL A 439 10.47 14.61 8.77
C VAL A 439 9.54 15.82 8.59
N LEU A 440 8.92 16.30 9.67
CA LEU A 440 8.08 17.49 9.66
C LEU A 440 8.90 18.73 9.26
N ASP A 441 10.06 18.89 9.85
CA ASP A 441 10.95 20.04 9.59
C ASP A 441 11.51 19.99 8.16
N TYR A 442 11.93 18.81 7.68
CA TYR A 442 12.34 18.63 6.29
C TYR A 442 11.20 18.98 5.31
N THR A 443 10.01 18.46 5.54
CA THR A 443 8.86 18.72 4.66
C THR A 443 8.53 20.21 4.60
N ALA A 444 8.50 20.89 5.75
CA ALA A 444 8.26 22.32 5.81
C ALA A 444 9.38 23.13 5.09
N ALA A 445 10.65 22.74 5.27
CA ALA A 445 11.76 23.38 4.58
C ALA A 445 11.67 23.23 3.06
N MET A 446 11.18 22.08 2.55
CA MET A 446 10.99 21.88 1.11
C MET A 446 9.81 22.70 0.55
N VAL A 447 8.72 22.83 1.32
CA VAL A 447 7.61 23.75 0.98
C VAL A 447 8.13 25.20 0.90
N GLU A 448 8.89 25.65 1.90
CA GLU A 448 9.48 26.98 1.92
C GLU A 448 10.43 27.23 0.75
N LYS A 449 11.25 26.23 0.40
CA LYS A 449 12.15 26.27 -0.76
C LYS A 449 11.38 26.55 -2.06
N PHE A 450 10.26 25.86 -2.30
CA PHE A 450 9.44 26.12 -3.47
C PHE A 450 8.87 27.53 -3.49
N CYS A 451 8.45 28.05 -2.33
CA CYS A 451 8.03 29.46 -2.21
C CYS A 451 9.15 30.44 -2.57
N ILE A 452 10.36 30.24 -2.03
CA ILE A 452 11.52 31.09 -2.31
C ILE A 452 11.93 31.01 -3.80
N GLU A 453 11.92 29.83 -4.41
CA GLU A 453 12.19 29.66 -5.84
C GLU A 453 11.17 30.42 -6.70
N LYS A 454 9.90 30.47 -6.26
CA LYS A 454 8.85 31.24 -6.91
C LYS A 454 9.09 32.74 -6.79
N ILE A 455 9.42 33.23 -5.60
CA ILE A 455 9.77 34.65 -5.37
C ILE A 455 10.90 35.06 -6.31
N LYS A 456 12.02 34.31 -6.35
CA LYS A 456 13.16 34.60 -7.21
C LYS A 456 12.79 34.71 -8.69
N LYS A 457 11.96 33.79 -9.18
CA LYS A 457 11.49 33.82 -10.59
C LYS A 457 10.66 35.06 -10.92
N GLU A 458 9.89 35.58 -9.97
CA GLU A 458 9.03 36.75 -10.17
C GLU A 458 9.79 38.08 -9.99
N THR A 459 10.87 38.08 -9.20
CA THR A 459 11.70 39.26 -8.96
C THR A 459 12.89 39.39 -9.92
N GLY A 460 13.06 38.44 -10.85
CA GLY A 460 14.14 38.51 -11.88
C GLY A 460 15.53 38.16 -11.33
N GLY A 461 15.60 37.45 -10.21
CA GLY A 461 16.86 37.01 -9.57
C GLY A 461 17.30 35.61 -10.00
#